data_1a7cdf5cac4cd7e68c0230e99c5ae818
#
_entry.id   1a7cdf5cac4cd7e68c0230e99c5ae818
#
_cell.length_a   1.000
_cell.length_b   1.000
_cell.length_c   1.000
_cell.angle_alpha   90.00
_cell.angle_beta   90.00
_cell.angle_gamma   90.00
#
_symmetry.space_group_name_H-M   'P 1'
#
loop_
_entity.id
_entity.type
_entity.pdbx_description
1 polymer ?
#
loop_
_entity_poly.entity_id
_entity_poly.type
_entity_poly.pdbx_seq_one_letter_code
_entity_poly.pdbx_strand_id
1 'polypeptide(L)'
;MKRIYDKEVIDEAIKQSIYREVLETLDAPVFICEYEDGEMVVAPYIENDLFYITISGSMSIYFIRNDGSSYHLAYSAIDSFMGDNELFDTVNHGVFGEASGTLRCLAFPVKESKEALLGNVVFLRVLSKALAERFKFIALQDAAPNSLTERVISYMTYISENKTIKGVEKTAYQLHCSPRQLQRILNSLEKSGVVKKIGKGSYKLV
;
A
#
# COMPACT_ATOMS: atom_id res chain seq x y z
N MET A 1 3.07 2.48 18.52
CA MET A 1 2.94 1.09 18.04
C MET A 1 2.76 0.12 19.21
N LYS A 2 1.77 -0.77 19.13
CA LYS A 2 1.43 -1.80 20.13
C LYS A 2 1.64 -3.19 19.53
N ARG A 3 2.26 -4.12 20.28
CA ARG A 3 2.44 -5.52 19.85
C ARG A 3 1.38 -6.40 20.53
N ILE A 4 0.76 -7.30 19.77
CA ILE A 4 -0.28 -8.23 20.22
C ILE A 4 0.23 -9.65 19.94
N TYR A 5 0.36 -10.45 21.00
CA TYR A 5 0.86 -11.83 20.97
C TYR A 5 -0.25 -12.85 21.23
N ASP A 6 -1.50 -12.41 21.27
CA ASP A 6 -2.65 -13.28 21.47
C ASP A 6 -2.81 -14.22 20.28
N LYS A 7 -2.66 -15.52 20.55
CA LYS A 7 -2.65 -16.55 19.50
C LYS A 7 -3.99 -16.64 18.77
N GLU A 8 -5.11 -16.49 19.47
CA GLU A 8 -6.43 -16.59 18.85
C GLU A 8 -6.66 -15.43 17.89
N VAL A 9 -6.20 -14.23 18.25
CA VAL A 9 -6.28 -13.03 17.41
C VAL A 9 -5.38 -13.16 16.18
N ILE A 10 -4.18 -13.72 16.34
CA ILE A 10 -3.24 -13.96 15.22
C ILE A 10 -3.79 -15.03 14.27
N ASP A 11 -4.27 -16.17 14.80
CA ASP A 11 -4.83 -17.26 14.01
C ASP A 11 -6.05 -16.78 13.21
N GLU A 12 -6.90 -15.94 13.79
CA GLU A 12 -8.03 -15.35 13.08
C GLU A 12 -7.59 -14.39 11.95
N ALA A 13 -6.59 -13.57 12.19
CA ALA A 13 -6.03 -12.68 11.18
C ALA A 13 -5.40 -13.48 10.02
N ILE A 14 -4.70 -14.56 10.30
CA ILE A 14 -4.15 -15.47 9.27
C ILE A 14 -5.26 -16.10 8.45
N LYS A 15 -6.34 -16.59 9.08
CA LYS A 15 -7.48 -17.19 8.40
C LYS A 15 -8.19 -16.25 7.44
N GLN A 16 -8.22 -14.95 7.76
CA GLN A 16 -8.87 -13.92 6.94
C GLN A 16 -7.99 -13.41 5.79
N SER A 17 -6.67 -13.63 5.85
CA SER A 17 -5.74 -13.21 4.80
C SER A 17 -5.90 -14.03 3.52
N ILE A 18 -5.76 -13.38 2.35
CA ILE A 18 -5.66 -14.09 1.06
C ILE A 18 -4.44 -15.01 0.98
N TYR A 19 -3.47 -14.81 1.86
CA TYR A 19 -2.24 -15.61 1.96
C TYR A 19 -2.32 -16.74 2.99
N ARG A 20 -3.52 -17.05 3.47
CA ARG A 20 -3.78 -18.04 4.51
C ARG A 20 -3.01 -19.34 4.28
N GLU A 21 -3.13 -19.93 3.09
CA GLU A 21 -2.54 -21.24 2.76
C GLU A 21 -1.02 -21.26 2.98
N VAL A 22 -0.33 -20.16 2.66
CA VAL A 22 1.11 -20.07 2.88
C VAL A 22 1.45 -19.73 4.33
N LEU A 23 0.66 -18.85 4.95
CA LEU A 23 0.91 -18.40 6.34
C LEU A 23 0.71 -19.53 7.34
N GLU A 24 -0.26 -20.42 7.15
CA GLU A 24 -0.49 -21.61 7.98
C GLU A 24 0.66 -22.66 7.86
N THR A 25 1.48 -22.58 6.81
CA THR A 25 2.61 -23.51 6.60
C THR A 25 3.96 -22.90 7.02
N LEU A 26 4.00 -21.62 7.36
CA LEU A 26 5.23 -20.97 7.78
C LEU A 26 5.58 -21.30 9.23
N ASP A 27 6.71 -21.92 9.45
CA ASP A 27 7.30 -22.09 10.79
C ASP A 27 8.16 -20.87 11.14
N ALA A 28 7.49 -19.76 11.44
CA ALA A 28 8.11 -18.49 11.74
C ALA A 28 7.37 -17.77 12.88
N PRO A 29 8.10 -17.11 13.80
CA PRO A 29 7.45 -16.30 14.83
C PRO A 29 6.67 -15.16 14.19
N VAL A 30 5.42 -14.98 14.65
CA VAL A 30 4.52 -13.93 14.17
C VAL A 30 3.75 -13.31 15.31
N PHE A 31 3.51 -12.00 15.22
CA PHE A 31 2.63 -11.24 16.12
C PHE A 31 1.94 -10.14 15.33
N ILE A 32 0.99 -9.44 15.95
CA ILE A 32 0.35 -8.29 15.31
C ILE A 32 0.95 -7.00 15.84
N CYS A 33 1.34 -6.11 14.91
CA CYS A 33 1.61 -4.70 15.20
C CYS A 33 0.36 -3.87 14.93
N GLU A 34 -0.01 -3.03 15.88
CA GLU A 34 -1.07 -2.04 15.76
C GLU A 34 -0.48 -0.64 15.87
N TYR A 35 -0.79 0.21 14.89
CA TYR A 35 -0.36 1.60 14.79
C TYR A 35 -1.58 2.51 14.81
N GLU A 36 -1.44 3.67 15.46
CA GLU A 36 -2.43 4.74 15.43
C GLU A 36 -2.23 5.63 14.20
N ASP A 37 -3.23 6.45 13.89
CA ASP A 37 -3.18 7.41 12.79
C ASP A 37 -1.96 8.35 12.92
N GLY A 38 -1.21 8.50 11.83
CA GLY A 38 0.03 9.30 11.79
C GLY A 38 1.26 8.64 12.39
N GLU A 39 1.16 7.44 12.99
CA GLU A 39 2.36 6.73 13.47
C GLU A 39 3.23 6.25 12.30
N MET A 40 4.54 6.48 12.46
CA MET A 40 5.53 6.04 11.48
C MET A 40 5.78 4.54 11.61
N VAL A 41 5.58 3.82 10.53
CA VAL A 41 5.81 2.37 10.43
C VAL A 41 7.20 2.07 9.89
N VAL A 42 7.59 2.79 8.83
CA VAL A 42 8.89 2.66 8.17
C VAL A 42 9.45 4.05 7.92
N ALA A 43 10.72 4.25 8.22
CA ALA A 43 11.44 5.47 7.87
C ALA A 43 12.96 5.19 7.76
N PRO A 44 13.71 5.97 6.96
CA PRO A 44 15.15 5.77 6.77
C PRO A 44 15.99 5.87 8.07
N TYR A 45 15.44 6.56 9.07
CA TYR A 45 16.08 6.76 10.38
C TYR A 45 15.58 5.83 11.48
N ILE A 46 14.61 4.95 11.15
CA ILE A 46 14.10 3.91 12.07
C ILE A 46 14.74 2.60 11.65
N GLU A 47 15.45 1.98 12.58
CA GLU A 47 15.90 0.62 12.40
C GLU A 47 14.66 -0.30 12.42
N ASN A 48 14.33 -0.86 11.26
CA ASN A 48 13.25 -1.80 11.11
C ASN A 48 13.83 -3.21 10.99
N ASP A 49 13.34 -4.11 11.83
CA ASP A 49 13.72 -5.52 11.87
C ASP A 49 12.54 -6.44 11.55
N LEU A 50 11.47 -5.88 11.02
CA LEU A 50 10.22 -6.59 10.81
C LEU A 50 9.81 -6.60 9.32
N PHE A 51 9.32 -7.74 8.89
CA PHE A 51 8.55 -7.90 7.66
C PHE A 51 7.06 -7.92 8.02
N TYR A 52 6.23 -7.23 7.23
CA TYR A 52 4.82 -7.04 7.54
C TYR A 52 3.89 -7.48 6.42
N ILE A 53 2.70 -7.95 6.83
CA ILE A 53 1.54 -8.13 5.96
C ILE A 53 0.38 -7.34 6.55
N THR A 54 -0.16 -6.37 5.83
CA THR A 54 -1.27 -5.54 6.30
C THR A 54 -2.56 -6.37 6.39
N ILE A 55 -3.20 -6.40 7.56
CA ILE A 55 -4.46 -7.13 7.81
C ILE A 55 -5.66 -6.21 7.95
N SER A 56 -5.47 -4.97 8.36
CA SER A 56 -6.52 -3.95 8.36
C SER A 56 -5.94 -2.54 8.32
N GLY A 57 -6.72 -1.56 7.88
CA GLY A 57 -6.28 -0.18 7.73
C GLY A 57 -5.51 0.06 6.44
N SER A 58 -4.78 1.15 6.41
CA SER A 58 -3.96 1.54 5.26
C SER A 58 -2.73 2.34 5.71
N MET A 59 -1.74 2.43 4.83
CA MET A 59 -0.52 3.19 5.06
C MET A 59 -0.20 4.03 3.84
N SER A 60 0.22 5.26 4.07
CA SER A 60 0.76 6.15 3.05
C SER A 60 2.26 5.91 2.90
N ILE A 61 2.71 5.60 1.68
CA ILE A 61 4.12 5.37 1.36
C ILE A 61 4.62 6.53 0.51
N TYR A 62 5.65 7.23 0.98
CA TYR A 62 6.19 8.41 0.31
C TYR A 62 7.69 8.57 0.56
N PHE A 63 8.32 9.47 -0.20
CA PHE A 63 9.64 10.01 0.14
C PHE A 63 9.62 11.54 0.09
N ILE A 64 10.59 12.15 0.77
CA ILE A 64 10.74 13.60 0.85
C ILE A 64 11.76 14.02 -0.22
N ARG A 65 11.35 14.91 -1.11
CA ARG A 65 12.22 15.50 -2.13
C ARG A 65 13.17 16.54 -1.53
N ASN A 66 14.18 16.91 -2.29
CA ASN A 66 15.16 17.93 -1.87
C ASN A 66 14.54 19.31 -1.57
N ASP A 67 13.38 19.62 -2.13
CA ASP A 67 12.62 20.84 -1.87
C ASP A 67 11.71 20.74 -0.63
N GLY A 68 11.74 19.61 0.08
CA GLY A 68 10.90 19.34 1.26
C GLY A 68 9.49 18.87 0.93
N SER A 69 9.10 18.77 -0.34
CA SER A 69 7.79 18.24 -0.72
C SER A 69 7.74 16.71 -0.60
N SER A 70 6.59 16.18 -0.18
CA SER A 70 6.36 14.73 -0.16
C SER A 70 5.98 14.22 -1.54
N TYR A 71 6.63 13.15 -1.99
CA TYR A 71 6.27 12.41 -3.19
C TYR A 71 5.69 11.06 -2.80
N HIS A 72 4.39 10.89 -2.98
CA HIS A 72 3.69 9.66 -2.61
C HIS A 72 3.89 8.58 -3.67
N LEU A 73 4.42 7.44 -3.24
CA LEU A 73 4.70 6.29 -4.08
C LEU A 73 3.50 5.37 -4.22
N ALA A 74 2.84 5.09 -3.10
CA ALA A 74 1.75 4.13 -3.05
C ALA A 74 0.88 4.34 -1.81
N TYR A 75 -0.27 3.68 -1.82
CA TYR A 75 -1.07 3.39 -0.64
C TYR A 75 -0.99 1.89 -0.40
N SER A 76 -0.48 1.48 0.75
CA SER A 76 -0.57 0.09 1.18
C SER A 76 -1.99 -0.19 1.67
N ALA A 77 -2.61 -1.20 1.12
CA ALA A 77 -3.94 -1.69 1.51
C ALA A 77 -3.82 -3.04 2.23
N ILE A 78 -4.95 -3.64 2.59
CA ILE A 78 -5.01 -5.00 3.14
C ILE A 78 -4.26 -5.97 2.21
N ASP A 79 -3.56 -6.94 2.78
CA ASP A 79 -2.73 -7.93 2.11
C ASP A 79 -1.50 -7.36 1.35
N SER A 80 -1.08 -6.12 1.67
CA SER A 80 0.18 -5.58 1.16
C SER A 80 1.37 -6.02 2.00
N PHE A 81 2.50 -6.25 1.34
CA PHE A 81 3.79 -6.56 1.97
C PHE A 81 4.62 -5.30 2.21
N MET A 82 5.35 -5.28 3.33
CA MET A 82 6.35 -4.27 3.70
C MET A 82 7.51 -4.92 4.45
N GLY A 83 8.66 -4.24 4.49
CA GLY A 83 9.86 -4.81 5.09
C GLY A 83 10.60 -5.74 4.12
N ASP A 84 10.31 -5.61 2.82
CA ASP A 84 11.03 -6.31 1.76
C ASP A 84 12.51 -5.88 1.70
N ASN A 85 12.84 -4.62 2.01
CA ASN A 85 14.23 -4.19 2.11
C ASN A 85 14.97 -4.98 3.19
N GLU A 86 14.40 -5.10 4.37
CA GLU A 86 14.96 -5.82 5.51
C GLU A 86 15.08 -7.31 5.22
N LEU A 87 14.05 -7.88 4.58
CA LEU A 87 14.04 -9.29 4.22
C LEU A 87 15.14 -9.66 3.22
N PHE A 88 15.46 -8.76 2.28
CA PHE A 88 16.47 -8.96 1.23
C PHE A 88 17.80 -8.24 1.50
N ASP A 89 18.06 -7.79 2.74
CA ASP A 89 19.29 -7.08 3.13
C ASP A 89 19.57 -5.82 2.29
N THR A 90 18.53 -5.15 1.83
CA THR A 90 18.66 -3.88 1.14
C THR A 90 18.40 -2.72 2.10
N VAL A 91 18.95 -1.55 1.80
CA VAL A 91 18.84 -0.38 2.67
C VAL A 91 17.68 0.52 2.23
N ASN A 92 16.88 0.97 3.17
CA ASN A 92 15.89 2.00 2.91
C ASN A 92 16.56 3.38 2.79
N HIS A 93 16.71 3.90 1.58
CA HIS A 93 17.37 5.17 1.29
C HIS A 93 16.45 6.39 1.28
N GLY A 94 15.23 6.32 1.75
CA GLY A 94 14.39 7.52 1.80
C GLY A 94 12.89 7.27 1.75
N VAL A 95 12.46 6.02 1.86
CA VAL A 95 11.04 5.67 1.87
C VAL A 95 10.48 5.79 3.29
N PHE A 96 9.38 6.50 3.40
CA PHE A 96 8.59 6.65 4.61
C PHE A 96 7.28 5.90 4.47
N GLY A 97 6.83 5.27 5.54
CA GLY A 97 5.53 4.63 5.66
C GLY A 97 4.82 5.11 6.91
N GLU A 98 3.67 5.76 6.76
CA GLU A 98 2.89 6.36 7.83
C GLU A 98 1.49 5.76 7.86
N ALA A 99 1.02 5.33 9.03
CA ALA A 99 -0.31 4.77 9.20
C ALA A 99 -1.38 5.82 8.91
N SER A 100 -2.40 5.43 8.16
CA SER A 100 -3.57 6.26 7.83
C SER A 100 -4.81 5.63 8.48
N GLY A 101 -5.21 6.18 9.61
CA GLY A 101 -6.14 5.53 10.54
C GLY A 101 -5.46 4.40 11.33
N THR A 102 -6.24 3.60 12.05
CA THR A 102 -5.71 2.43 12.76
C THR A 102 -5.25 1.38 11.76
N LEU A 103 -3.94 1.09 11.78
CA LEU A 103 -3.31 0.09 10.92
C LEU A 103 -2.92 -1.14 11.75
N ARG A 104 -3.26 -2.32 11.27
CA ARG A 104 -2.79 -3.60 11.83
C ARG A 104 -2.06 -4.41 10.79
N CYS A 105 -0.95 -5.02 11.21
CA CYS A 105 -0.13 -5.87 10.37
C CYS A 105 0.25 -7.15 11.11
N LEU A 106 0.24 -8.30 10.42
CA LEU A 106 1.05 -9.44 10.84
C LEU A 106 2.51 -9.05 10.67
N ALA A 107 3.30 -9.22 11.73
CA ALA A 107 4.70 -8.83 11.78
C ALA A 107 5.59 -10.05 12.06
N PHE A 108 6.58 -10.24 11.23
CA PHE A 108 7.56 -11.32 11.30
C PHE A 108 8.94 -10.71 11.61
N PRO A 109 9.57 -11.03 12.77
CA PRO A 109 10.93 -10.62 13.03
C PRO A 109 11.87 -11.20 11.96
N VAL A 110 12.51 -10.33 11.17
CA VAL A 110 13.29 -10.75 10.01
C VAL A 110 14.42 -11.72 10.41
N LYS A 111 15.11 -11.41 11.50
CA LYS A 111 16.23 -12.23 11.97
C LYS A 111 15.85 -13.68 12.22
N GLU A 112 14.68 -13.91 12.82
CA GLU A 112 14.19 -15.24 13.18
C GLU A 112 13.37 -15.91 12.06
N SER A 113 12.78 -15.12 11.16
CA SER A 113 11.81 -15.59 10.16
C SER A 113 12.41 -15.72 8.75
N LYS A 114 13.55 -15.09 8.49
CA LYS A 114 14.12 -14.94 7.14
C LYS A 114 14.33 -16.28 6.44
N GLU A 115 14.90 -17.25 7.14
CA GLU A 115 15.17 -18.57 6.57
C GLU A 115 13.86 -19.29 6.20
N ALA A 116 12.86 -19.27 7.10
CA ALA A 116 11.56 -19.88 6.85
C ALA A 116 10.81 -19.19 5.70
N LEU A 117 10.83 -17.85 5.64
CA LEU A 117 10.20 -17.06 4.60
C LEU A 117 10.88 -17.31 3.23
N LEU A 118 12.20 -17.13 3.15
CA LEU A 118 12.95 -17.28 1.90
C LEU A 118 13.10 -18.73 1.43
N GLY A 119 13.02 -19.70 2.35
CA GLY A 119 13.00 -21.12 2.04
C GLY A 119 11.64 -21.61 1.52
N ASN A 120 10.56 -20.85 1.69
CA ASN A 120 9.23 -21.26 1.27
C ASN A 120 8.94 -20.77 -0.16
N VAL A 121 8.94 -21.70 -1.11
CA VAL A 121 8.71 -21.39 -2.54
C VAL A 121 7.32 -20.79 -2.81
N VAL A 122 6.31 -21.17 -2.04
CA VAL A 122 4.96 -20.62 -2.20
C VAL A 122 4.92 -19.16 -1.74
N PHE A 123 5.54 -18.85 -0.60
CA PHE A 123 5.71 -17.48 -0.13
C PHE A 123 6.47 -16.63 -1.15
N LEU A 124 7.60 -17.11 -1.67
CA LEU A 124 8.37 -16.37 -2.67
C LEU A 124 7.59 -16.10 -3.96
N ARG A 125 6.75 -17.01 -4.42
CA ARG A 125 5.88 -16.80 -5.58
C ARG A 125 4.85 -15.68 -5.32
N VAL A 126 4.24 -15.71 -4.14
CA VAL A 126 3.26 -14.69 -3.73
C VAL A 126 3.92 -13.32 -3.61
N LEU A 127 5.07 -13.25 -2.93
CA LEU A 127 5.84 -12.02 -2.78
C LEU A 127 6.31 -11.47 -4.14
N SER A 128 6.86 -12.34 -5.00
CA SER A 128 7.30 -11.94 -6.36
C SER A 128 6.16 -11.37 -7.20
N LYS A 129 4.96 -11.97 -7.11
CA LYS A 129 3.76 -11.44 -7.78
C LYS A 129 3.40 -10.05 -7.25
N ALA A 130 3.40 -9.86 -5.94
CA ALA A 130 3.08 -8.58 -5.32
C ALA A 130 4.11 -7.49 -5.70
N LEU A 131 5.40 -7.83 -5.75
CA LEU A 131 6.46 -6.91 -6.20
C LEU A 131 6.31 -6.57 -7.70
N ALA A 132 5.97 -7.53 -8.55
CA ALA A 132 5.71 -7.28 -9.97
C ALA A 132 4.50 -6.37 -10.18
N GLU A 133 3.43 -6.54 -9.42
CA GLU A 133 2.26 -5.66 -9.45
C GLU A 133 2.59 -4.26 -8.94
N ARG A 134 3.39 -4.13 -7.88
CA ARG A 134 3.90 -2.84 -7.38
C ARG A 134 4.75 -2.13 -8.44
N PHE A 135 5.68 -2.85 -9.08
CA PHE A 135 6.50 -2.30 -10.17
C PHE A 135 5.64 -1.84 -11.34
N LYS A 136 4.67 -2.66 -11.78
CA LYS A 136 3.71 -2.26 -12.82
C LYS A 136 2.96 -0.98 -12.45
N PHE A 137 2.53 -0.85 -11.19
CA PHE A 137 1.84 0.35 -10.72
C PHE A 137 2.74 1.59 -10.83
N ILE A 138 3.99 1.50 -10.36
CA ILE A 138 4.97 2.60 -10.44
C ILE A 138 5.27 2.95 -11.90
N ALA A 139 5.52 1.95 -12.74
CA ALA A 139 5.81 2.15 -14.16
C ALA A 139 4.64 2.80 -14.92
N LEU A 140 3.39 2.46 -14.59
CA LEU A 140 2.21 3.10 -15.16
C LEU A 140 2.04 4.56 -14.69
N GLN A 141 2.47 4.87 -13.48
CA GLN A 141 2.49 6.25 -12.97
C GLN A 141 3.54 7.11 -13.70
N ASP A 142 4.75 6.57 -13.91
CA ASP A 142 5.84 7.27 -14.60
C ASP A 142 5.61 7.34 -16.12
N ALA A 143 5.02 6.32 -16.72
CA ALA A 143 4.68 6.27 -18.13
C ALA A 143 3.41 7.06 -18.47
N ALA A 144 2.66 7.51 -17.46
CA ALA A 144 1.45 8.29 -17.68
C ALA A 144 1.79 9.61 -18.38
N PRO A 145 1.07 9.96 -19.46
CA PRO A 145 1.30 11.19 -20.21
C PRO A 145 1.25 12.43 -19.29
N ASN A 146 1.92 13.48 -19.72
CA ASN A 146 2.22 14.68 -18.91
C ASN A 146 1.01 15.44 -18.35
N SER A 147 -0.24 15.11 -18.71
CA SER A 147 -1.42 15.80 -18.19
C SER A 147 -2.06 15.05 -17.02
N LEU A 148 -2.47 15.79 -15.98
CA LEU A 148 -3.21 15.23 -14.87
C LEU A 148 -4.51 14.54 -15.33
N THR A 149 -5.16 15.03 -16.38
CA THR A 149 -6.38 14.43 -16.97
C THR A 149 -6.13 13.00 -17.43
N GLU A 150 -5.03 12.76 -18.15
CA GLU A 150 -4.67 11.43 -18.63
C GLU A 150 -4.27 10.50 -17.50
N ARG A 151 -3.58 11.01 -16.46
CA ARG A 151 -3.30 10.23 -15.24
C ARG A 151 -4.58 9.80 -14.52
N VAL A 152 -5.59 10.67 -14.45
CA VAL A 152 -6.90 10.35 -13.86
C VAL A 152 -7.59 9.24 -14.66
N ILE A 153 -7.61 9.33 -15.99
CA ILE A 153 -8.22 8.31 -16.86
C ILE A 153 -7.49 6.99 -16.73
N SER A 154 -6.15 7.00 -16.79
CA SER A 154 -5.32 5.79 -16.63
C SER A 154 -5.53 5.14 -15.26
N TYR A 155 -5.58 5.93 -14.19
CA TYR A 155 -5.88 5.44 -12.86
C TYR A 155 -7.26 4.74 -12.82
N MET A 156 -8.30 5.36 -13.37
CA MET A 156 -9.64 4.79 -13.41
C MET A 156 -9.71 3.53 -14.27
N THR A 157 -8.95 3.47 -15.35
CA THR A 157 -8.98 2.35 -16.30
C THR A 157 -8.26 1.11 -15.76
N TYR A 158 -7.07 1.29 -15.15
CA TYR A 158 -6.14 0.21 -14.89
C TYR A 158 -5.93 -0.10 -13.40
N ILE A 159 -6.24 0.85 -12.51
CA ILE A 159 -5.87 0.75 -11.09
C ILE A 159 -7.10 0.73 -10.19
N SER A 160 -8.10 1.59 -10.47
CA SER A 160 -9.23 1.72 -9.58
C SER A 160 -10.19 0.54 -9.69
N GLU A 161 -10.69 0.09 -8.56
CA GLU A 161 -11.70 -0.97 -8.47
C GLU A 161 -12.98 -0.57 -9.22
N ASN A 162 -13.44 -1.43 -10.13
CA ASN A 162 -14.62 -1.20 -10.97
C ASN A 162 -14.60 0.14 -11.75
N LYS A 163 -13.41 0.62 -12.13
CA LYS A 163 -13.22 1.90 -12.83
C LYS A 163 -13.81 3.09 -12.08
N THR A 164 -13.71 3.07 -10.75
CA THR A 164 -14.40 4.02 -9.87
C THR A 164 -13.42 4.72 -8.93
N ILE A 165 -13.46 6.04 -8.87
CA ILE A 165 -12.85 6.82 -7.80
C ILE A 165 -13.83 6.89 -6.62
N LYS A 166 -13.37 6.46 -5.44
CA LYS A 166 -14.08 6.58 -4.16
C LYS A 166 -13.23 7.45 -3.22
N GLY A 167 -13.62 8.72 -3.04
CA GLY A 167 -12.91 9.68 -2.20
C GLY A 167 -11.83 10.47 -2.96
N VAL A 168 -12.11 11.76 -3.15
CA VAL A 168 -11.23 12.66 -3.92
C VAL A 168 -9.89 12.88 -3.22
N GLU A 169 -9.86 12.99 -1.91
CA GLU A 169 -8.63 13.24 -1.14
C GLU A 169 -7.63 12.09 -1.28
N LYS A 170 -8.08 10.86 -1.00
CA LYS A 170 -7.25 9.67 -1.14
C LYS A 170 -6.71 9.50 -2.57
N THR A 171 -7.57 9.69 -3.57
CA THR A 171 -7.17 9.57 -4.98
C THR A 171 -6.24 10.70 -5.44
N ALA A 172 -6.43 11.91 -4.92
CA ALA A 172 -5.53 13.04 -5.22
C ALA A 172 -4.10 12.74 -4.75
N TYR A 173 -3.96 12.13 -3.57
CA TYR A 173 -2.68 11.64 -3.07
C TYR A 173 -2.02 10.66 -4.05
N GLN A 174 -2.78 9.64 -4.47
CA GLN A 174 -2.30 8.64 -5.41
C GLN A 174 -1.91 9.20 -6.79
N LEU A 175 -2.56 10.28 -7.21
CA LEU A 175 -2.31 10.94 -8.49
C LEU A 175 -1.32 12.12 -8.40
N HIS A 176 -0.65 12.30 -7.25
CA HIS A 176 0.31 13.40 -7.02
C HIS A 176 -0.24 14.78 -7.40
N CYS A 177 -1.46 15.08 -6.94
CA CYS A 177 -2.11 16.35 -7.18
C CYS A 177 -2.91 16.81 -5.95
N SER A 178 -3.30 18.08 -5.91
CA SER A 178 -4.18 18.55 -4.84
C SER A 178 -5.62 18.05 -5.04
N PRO A 179 -6.41 17.84 -3.96
CA PRO A 179 -7.83 17.50 -4.07
C PRO A 179 -8.62 18.49 -4.94
N ARG A 180 -8.25 19.77 -4.90
CA ARG A 180 -8.85 20.82 -5.71
C ARG A 180 -8.56 20.63 -7.21
N GLN A 181 -7.32 20.24 -7.56
CA GLN A 181 -6.96 19.95 -8.95
C GLN A 181 -7.70 18.71 -9.45
N LEU A 182 -7.72 17.62 -8.67
CA LEU A 182 -8.46 16.43 -9.03
C LEU A 182 -9.95 16.70 -9.21
N GLN A 183 -10.58 17.45 -8.27
CA GLN A 183 -11.98 17.80 -8.38
C GLN A 183 -12.29 18.61 -9.66
N ARG A 184 -11.41 19.53 -10.03
CA ARG A 184 -11.53 20.31 -11.28
C ARG A 184 -11.49 19.41 -12.51
N ILE A 185 -10.56 18.44 -12.54
CA ILE A 185 -10.45 17.47 -13.64
C ILE A 185 -11.69 16.59 -13.72
N LEU A 186 -12.13 16.01 -12.59
CA LEU A 186 -13.32 15.16 -12.55
C LEU A 186 -14.58 15.89 -13.02
N ASN A 187 -14.75 17.15 -12.63
CA ASN A 187 -15.87 17.98 -13.11
C ASN A 187 -15.77 18.25 -14.62
N SER A 188 -14.56 18.42 -15.17
CA SER A 188 -14.34 18.59 -16.62
C SER A 188 -14.66 17.30 -17.37
N LEU A 189 -14.19 16.14 -16.86
CA LEU A 189 -14.47 14.84 -17.45
C LEU A 189 -15.96 14.44 -17.35
N GLU A 190 -16.65 14.87 -16.31
CA GLU A 190 -18.10 14.69 -16.18
C GLU A 190 -18.86 15.50 -17.25
N LYS A 191 -18.47 16.75 -17.47
CA LYS A 191 -19.06 17.61 -18.52
C LYS A 191 -18.83 17.04 -19.92
N SER A 192 -17.70 16.42 -20.16
CA SER A 192 -17.39 15.76 -21.45
C SER A 192 -17.95 14.34 -21.58
N GLY A 193 -18.65 13.82 -20.57
CA GLY A 193 -19.28 12.50 -20.62
C GLY A 193 -18.31 11.33 -20.43
N VAL A 194 -17.05 11.58 -20.10
CA VAL A 194 -16.03 10.53 -19.89
C VAL A 194 -16.20 9.85 -18.53
N VAL A 195 -16.64 10.60 -17.52
CA VAL A 195 -16.97 10.03 -16.21
C VAL A 195 -18.37 10.44 -15.79
N LYS A 196 -18.98 9.64 -14.92
CA LYS A 196 -20.27 9.93 -14.31
C LYS A 196 -20.11 10.02 -12.79
N LYS A 197 -20.65 11.08 -12.19
CA LYS A 197 -20.74 11.20 -10.73
C LYS A 197 -21.77 10.20 -10.19
N ILE A 198 -21.35 9.35 -9.26
CA ILE A 198 -22.21 8.31 -8.67
C ILE A 198 -22.47 8.52 -7.18
N GLY A 199 -21.86 9.55 -6.57
CA GLY A 199 -22.06 9.91 -5.16
C GLY A 199 -21.18 11.08 -4.74
N LYS A 200 -21.22 11.46 -3.46
CA LYS A 200 -20.37 12.53 -2.92
C LYS A 200 -18.90 12.11 -3.01
N GLY A 201 -18.11 12.82 -3.81
CA GLY A 201 -16.69 12.51 -4.04
C GLY A 201 -16.44 11.19 -4.79
N SER A 202 -17.46 10.62 -5.44
CA SER A 202 -17.35 9.35 -6.15
C SER A 202 -17.72 9.48 -7.62
N TYR A 203 -16.87 8.96 -8.49
CA TYR A 203 -16.98 9.06 -9.95
C TYR A 203 -16.66 7.72 -10.60
N LYS A 204 -17.37 7.37 -11.66
CA LYS A 204 -17.15 6.14 -12.44
C LYS A 204 -16.85 6.50 -13.90
N LEU A 205 -15.89 5.82 -14.50
CA LEU A 205 -15.61 5.90 -15.93
C LEU A 205 -16.78 5.29 -16.71
N VAL A 206 -17.22 5.97 -17.77
CA VAL A 206 -18.34 5.54 -18.61
C VAL A 206 -17.89 4.48 -19.61
#